data_2e05f31af0eb709776aa958254f4fe1e
#
_entry.id   2e05f31af0eb709776aa958254f4fe1e
#
_cell.length_a   1.000
_cell.length_b   1.000
_cell.length_c   1.000
_cell.angle_alpha   90.00
_cell.angle_beta   90.00
_cell.angle_gamma   90.00
#
_symmetry.space_group_name_H-M   'P 1'
#
loop_
_entity.id
_entity.type
_entity.pdbx_description
1 polymer ?
#
loop_
_entity_poly.entity_id
_entity_poly.type
_entity_poly.pdbx_seq_one_letter_code
_entity_poly.pdbx_strand_id
1 'polypeptide(L)'
;TILDATALESKWKFNIPSLARRVEGISGGHLILVGARPNTGKTSFHASLVAADNGFAHQGAKCIILANEEAVTRVAARYISASTFMTMKEVRENKSLAAKRYHPVSENILFKDSTGKGMDWVESIVKFEKPDIVILDMGDKFADIRSERSDITLKAAAIHARNIAKQYDCAVVWMSQLSAEAEGRADLNQAMMEG
;
A
#
# COMPACT_ATOMS: atom_id res chain seq x y z
N THR A 1 19.36 7.09 -24.18
CA THR A 1 19.36 5.75 -24.84
C THR A 1 18.62 4.74 -23.98
N ILE A 2 18.32 3.53 -24.52
CA ILE A 2 17.69 2.42 -23.74
C ILE A 2 18.61 2.03 -22.57
N LEU A 3 19.93 2.14 -22.73
CA LEU A 3 20.91 1.86 -21.68
C LEU A 3 20.82 2.87 -20.51
N ASP A 4 20.51 4.12 -20.80
CA ASP A 4 20.31 5.13 -19.74
C ASP A 4 19.05 4.83 -18.92
N ALA A 5 18.00 4.26 -19.55
CA ALA A 5 16.79 3.84 -18.87
C ALA A 5 17.01 2.62 -17.94
N THR A 6 17.98 1.75 -18.23
CA THR A 6 18.32 0.61 -17.35
C THR A 6 19.17 1.01 -16.15
N ALA A 7 19.77 2.20 -16.17
CA ALA A 7 20.56 2.76 -15.07
C ALA A 7 19.75 3.64 -14.11
N LEU A 8 18.43 3.78 -14.33
CA LEU A 8 17.58 4.56 -13.43
C LEU A 8 17.40 3.81 -12.11
N GLU A 9 17.97 4.37 -11.05
CA GLU A 9 17.72 3.93 -9.69
C GLU A 9 16.23 4.10 -9.33
N SER A 10 15.72 3.22 -8.46
CA SER A 10 14.37 3.38 -7.92
C SER A 10 14.23 4.71 -7.19
N LYS A 11 13.15 5.45 -7.50
CA LYS A 11 12.89 6.78 -6.89
C LYS A 11 12.69 6.68 -5.37
N TRP A 12 12.01 5.62 -4.93
CA TRP A 12 11.68 5.36 -3.52
C TRP A 12 12.26 4.03 -3.10
N LYS A 13 13.19 4.03 -2.14
CA LYS A 13 13.89 2.81 -1.66
C LYS A 13 13.05 2.10 -0.59
N PHE A 14 13.12 0.77 -0.57
CA PHE A 14 12.52 0.00 0.54
C PHE A 14 13.35 0.14 1.81
N ASN A 15 12.68 0.40 2.93
CA ASN A 15 13.30 0.49 4.26
C ASN A 15 13.42 -0.86 4.98
N ILE A 16 12.92 -1.95 4.39
CA ILE A 16 13.04 -3.32 4.92
C ILE A 16 14.26 -3.99 4.27
N PRO A 17 15.36 -4.28 5.01
CA PRO A 17 16.61 -4.72 4.42
C PRO A 17 16.52 -6.01 3.61
N SER A 18 15.68 -6.97 4.01
CA SER A 18 15.47 -8.22 3.27
C SER A 18 14.78 -7.99 1.92
N LEU A 19 13.88 -7.02 1.85
CA LEU A 19 13.20 -6.63 0.62
C LEU A 19 14.12 -5.79 -0.27
N ALA A 20 14.78 -4.78 0.31
CA ALA A 20 15.70 -3.88 -0.41
C ALA A 20 16.85 -4.62 -1.11
N ARG A 21 17.34 -5.73 -0.54
CA ARG A 21 18.36 -6.58 -1.18
C ARG A 21 17.88 -7.33 -2.42
N ARG A 22 16.57 -7.52 -2.58
CA ARG A 22 15.98 -8.27 -3.70
C ARG A 22 15.34 -7.35 -4.74
N VAL A 23 14.68 -6.31 -4.24
CA VAL A 23 14.00 -5.31 -5.05
C VAL A 23 14.37 -3.96 -4.46
N GLU A 24 15.21 -3.21 -5.12
CA GLU A 24 15.81 -1.99 -4.60
C GLU A 24 14.76 -1.00 -4.06
N GLY A 25 13.69 -0.77 -4.83
CA GLY A 25 12.63 0.16 -4.47
C GLY A 25 11.53 0.21 -5.53
N ILE A 26 10.80 1.31 -5.55
CA ILE A 26 9.69 1.56 -6.46
C ILE A 26 9.79 2.92 -7.12
N SER A 27 9.16 3.05 -8.28
CA SER A 27 9.06 4.31 -9.04
C SER A 27 7.67 4.45 -9.64
N GLY A 28 7.36 5.58 -10.21
CA GLY A 28 6.13 5.78 -10.97
C GLY A 28 5.95 4.71 -12.07
N GLY A 29 4.71 4.36 -12.37
CA GLY A 29 4.37 3.29 -13.31
C GLY A 29 4.42 1.86 -12.75
N HIS A 30 4.87 1.66 -11.50
CA HIS A 30 4.92 0.33 -10.89
C HIS A 30 3.58 -0.04 -10.25
N LEU A 31 3.14 -1.28 -10.49
CA LEU A 31 2.12 -1.97 -9.69
C LEU A 31 2.79 -3.09 -8.92
N ILE A 32 2.69 -3.04 -7.60
CA ILE A 32 3.22 -4.04 -6.68
C ILE A 32 2.04 -4.79 -6.03
N LEU A 33 2.01 -6.10 -6.20
CA LEU A 33 1.03 -6.98 -5.57
C LEU A 33 1.64 -7.60 -4.32
N VAL A 34 0.98 -7.44 -3.18
CA VAL A 34 1.39 -8.01 -1.89
C VAL A 34 0.30 -8.95 -1.39
N GLY A 35 0.51 -10.24 -1.58
CA GLY A 35 -0.38 -11.27 -1.07
C GLY A 35 -0.01 -11.67 0.36
N ALA A 36 -1.01 -11.76 1.24
CA ALA A 36 -0.82 -12.19 2.61
C ALA A 36 -2.04 -12.95 3.13
N ARG A 37 -1.81 -13.90 4.04
CA ARG A 37 -2.91 -14.58 4.75
C ARG A 37 -3.66 -13.61 5.66
N PRO A 38 -4.92 -13.93 6.03
CA PRO A 38 -5.63 -13.18 7.06
C PRO A 38 -4.81 -13.04 8.34
N ASN A 39 -4.91 -11.91 9.00
CA ASN A 39 -4.29 -11.64 10.31
C ASN A 39 -2.75 -11.79 10.37
N THR A 40 -2.05 -11.78 9.23
CA THR A 40 -0.58 -11.88 9.18
C THR A 40 0.14 -10.52 9.21
N GLY A 41 -0.62 -9.42 9.37
CA GLY A 41 -0.03 -8.09 9.55
C GLY A 41 0.11 -7.27 8.26
N LYS A 42 -0.73 -7.48 7.24
CA LYS A 42 -0.76 -6.68 6.00
C LYS A 42 -0.70 -5.16 6.27
N THR A 43 -1.63 -4.67 7.08
CA THR A 43 -1.71 -3.23 7.41
C THR A 43 -0.47 -2.73 8.15
N SER A 44 0.10 -3.55 9.05
CA SER A 44 1.37 -3.21 9.71
C SER A 44 2.54 -3.19 8.75
N PHE A 45 2.55 -4.09 7.75
CA PHE A 45 3.58 -4.14 6.72
C PHE A 45 3.62 -2.85 5.89
N HIS A 46 2.48 -2.44 5.30
CA HIS A 46 2.48 -1.20 4.51
C HIS A 46 2.63 0.05 5.39
N ALA A 47 2.16 0.03 6.65
CA ALA A 47 2.43 1.11 7.59
C ALA A 47 3.95 1.28 7.85
N SER A 48 4.68 0.16 7.98
CA SER A 48 6.14 0.19 8.12
C SER A 48 6.83 0.67 6.85
N LEU A 49 6.41 0.23 5.66
CA LEU A 49 6.97 0.70 4.39
C LEU A 49 6.83 2.21 4.21
N VAL A 50 5.70 2.77 4.63
CA VAL A 50 5.41 4.19 4.42
C VAL A 50 5.93 5.07 5.56
N ALA A 51 5.64 4.72 6.82
CA ALA A 51 5.78 5.64 7.95
C ALA A 51 6.94 5.34 8.90
N ALA A 52 7.52 4.12 8.91
CA ALA A 52 8.69 3.83 9.76
C ALA A 52 9.94 4.55 9.23
N ASP A 53 11.02 4.55 10.02
CA ASP A 53 12.29 5.17 9.66
C ASP A 53 12.74 4.78 8.25
N ASN A 54 13.18 5.77 7.48
CA ASN A 54 13.53 5.62 6.08
C ASN A 54 12.40 5.08 5.19
N GLY A 55 11.16 5.07 5.68
CA GLY A 55 9.98 4.73 4.87
C GLY A 55 9.70 5.77 3.79
N PHE A 56 8.77 5.48 2.91
CA PHE A 56 8.51 6.33 1.75
C PHE A 56 8.15 7.77 2.11
N ALA A 57 7.37 7.98 3.19
CA ALA A 57 7.02 9.32 3.64
C ALA A 57 8.23 10.10 4.22
N HIS A 58 9.20 9.41 4.84
CA HIS A 58 10.47 10.01 5.25
C HIS A 58 11.36 10.40 4.08
N GLN A 59 11.24 9.69 2.96
CA GLN A 59 11.94 10.02 1.71
C GLN A 59 11.26 11.18 0.95
N GLY A 60 10.13 11.70 1.46
CA GLY A 60 9.37 12.80 0.87
C GLY A 60 8.27 12.35 -0.12
N ALA A 61 7.99 11.06 -0.24
CA ALA A 61 6.90 10.58 -1.08
C ALA A 61 5.54 10.99 -0.51
N LYS A 62 4.67 11.59 -1.33
CA LYS A 62 3.26 11.79 -1.01
C LYS A 62 2.52 10.46 -1.15
N CYS A 63 2.11 9.89 -0.03
CA CYS A 63 1.47 8.58 0.05
C CYS A 63 -0.02 8.72 0.35
N ILE A 64 -0.87 8.07 -0.42
CA ILE A 64 -2.30 7.96 -0.14
C ILE A 64 -2.65 6.52 0.24
N ILE A 65 -3.35 6.37 1.35
CA ILE A 65 -3.85 5.09 1.84
C ILE A 65 -5.36 5.06 1.68
N LEU A 66 -5.82 4.16 0.82
CA LEU A 66 -7.22 3.91 0.54
C LEU A 66 -7.65 2.66 1.30
N ALA A 67 -8.30 2.85 2.46
CA ALA A 67 -8.71 1.77 3.35
C ALA A 67 -10.18 1.43 3.15
N ASN A 68 -10.49 0.15 2.96
CA ASN A 68 -11.85 -0.38 2.79
C ASN A 68 -12.11 -1.67 3.59
N GLU A 69 -11.13 -2.14 4.38
CA GLU A 69 -11.27 -3.30 5.25
C GLU A 69 -11.47 -2.88 6.70
N GLU A 70 -10.63 -2.00 7.21
CA GLU A 70 -10.72 -1.46 8.56
C GLU A 70 -11.06 0.04 8.54
N ALA A 71 -11.60 0.53 9.66
CA ALA A 71 -11.81 1.97 9.83
C ALA A 71 -10.48 2.74 9.67
N VAL A 72 -10.51 3.82 8.92
CA VAL A 72 -9.35 4.68 8.63
C VAL A 72 -8.57 5.07 9.90
N THR A 73 -9.28 5.33 11.00
CA THR A 73 -8.66 5.67 12.29
C THR A 73 -7.81 4.54 12.87
N ARG A 74 -8.18 3.27 12.64
CA ARG A 74 -7.39 2.11 13.07
C ARG A 74 -6.15 1.93 12.19
N VAL A 75 -6.32 2.14 10.88
CA VAL A 75 -5.19 2.12 9.94
C VAL A 75 -4.20 3.23 10.30
N ALA A 76 -4.65 4.47 10.45
CA ALA A 76 -3.83 5.62 10.83
C ALA A 76 -3.07 5.39 12.14
N ALA A 77 -3.71 4.75 13.12
CA ALA A 77 -3.07 4.43 14.39
C ALA A 77 -1.84 3.49 14.24
N ARG A 78 -1.88 2.53 13.29
CA ARG A 78 -0.72 1.69 12.97
C ARG A 78 0.42 2.48 12.31
N TYR A 79 0.10 3.47 11.49
CA TYR A 79 1.10 4.38 10.91
C TYR A 79 1.77 5.24 11.97
N ILE A 80 1.01 5.78 12.92
CA ILE A 80 1.57 6.49 14.08
C ILE A 80 2.48 5.55 14.87
N SER A 81 2.05 4.33 15.15
CA SER A 81 2.86 3.33 15.84
C SER A 81 4.16 3.01 15.09
N ALA A 82 4.09 2.83 13.77
CA ALA A 82 5.25 2.54 12.93
C ALA A 82 6.26 3.70 12.90
N SER A 83 5.80 4.95 12.82
CA SER A 83 6.67 6.13 12.75
C SER A 83 7.25 6.52 14.09
N THR A 84 6.58 6.21 15.19
CA THR A 84 6.98 6.63 16.53
C THR A 84 7.72 5.57 17.32
N PHE A 85 7.67 4.32 16.84
CA PHE A 85 8.12 3.12 17.58
C PHE A 85 7.43 2.94 18.95
N MET A 86 6.22 3.50 19.07
CA MET A 86 5.40 3.40 20.27
C MET A 86 4.31 2.34 20.04
N THR A 87 4.04 1.56 21.08
CA THR A 87 2.86 0.70 21.12
C THR A 87 1.57 1.54 21.09
N MET A 88 0.46 0.94 20.71
CA MET A 88 -0.84 1.63 20.71
C MET A 88 -1.25 2.12 22.11
N LYS A 89 -0.78 1.45 23.17
CA LYS A 89 -0.98 1.87 24.56
C LYS A 89 -0.19 3.15 24.84
N GLU A 90 1.10 3.16 24.53
CA GLU A 90 1.99 4.32 24.73
C GLU A 90 1.51 5.53 23.91
N VAL A 91 1.04 5.33 22.68
CA VAL A 91 0.45 6.41 21.85
C VAL A 91 -0.74 7.05 22.55
N ARG A 92 -1.62 6.24 23.15
CA ARG A 92 -2.81 6.76 23.90
C ARG A 92 -2.40 7.50 25.17
N GLU A 93 -1.40 7.00 25.89
CA GLU A 93 -0.93 7.57 27.14
C GLU A 93 -0.08 8.83 26.92
N ASN A 94 0.62 8.94 25.79
CA ASN A 94 1.58 10.01 25.51
C ASN A 94 1.29 10.68 24.14
N LYS A 95 0.06 11.18 23.94
CA LYS A 95 -0.38 11.77 22.68
C LYS A 95 0.51 12.89 22.17
N SER A 96 0.99 13.75 23.04
CA SER A 96 1.87 14.88 22.68
C SER A 96 3.20 14.39 22.09
N LEU A 97 3.83 13.38 22.74
CA LEU A 97 5.08 12.79 22.24
C LEU A 97 4.84 12.06 20.91
N ALA A 98 3.76 11.30 20.82
CA ALA A 98 3.37 10.62 19.57
C ALA A 98 3.15 11.62 18.43
N ALA A 99 2.44 12.70 18.66
CA ALA A 99 2.23 13.77 17.67
C ALA A 99 3.54 14.40 17.22
N LYS A 100 4.44 14.73 18.16
CA LYS A 100 5.76 15.28 17.85
C LYS A 100 6.61 14.35 16.98
N ARG A 101 6.61 13.05 17.28
CA ARG A 101 7.36 12.05 16.51
C ARG A 101 6.74 11.75 15.15
N TYR A 102 5.41 11.80 15.03
CA TYR A 102 4.70 11.56 13.77
C TYR A 102 4.74 12.76 12.83
N HIS A 103 4.88 13.98 13.36
CA HIS A 103 4.85 15.22 12.59
C HIS A 103 5.76 15.23 11.34
N PRO A 104 7.01 14.72 11.38
CA PRO A 104 7.90 14.74 10.20
C PRO A 104 7.36 14.03 8.96
N VAL A 105 6.45 13.07 9.13
CA VAL A 105 5.87 12.30 8.03
C VAL A 105 4.38 12.58 7.79
N SER A 106 3.72 13.26 8.73
CA SER A 106 2.27 13.43 8.72
C SER A 106 1.74 14.16 7.50
N GLU A 107 2.46 15.13 6.97
CA GLU A 107 2.07 15.92 5.80
C GLU A 107 2.17 15.13 4.50
N ASN A 108 2.98 14.07 4.50
CA ASN A 108 3.19 13.20 3.35
C ASN A 108 2.24 11.99 3.32
N ILE A 109 1.35 11.87 4.31
CA ILE A 109 0.46 10.70 4.41
C ILE A 109 -1.00 11.14 4.48
N LEU A 110 -1.78 10.75 3.48
CA LEU A 110 -3.20 11.02 3.40
C LEU A 110 -4.00 9.71 3.49
N PHE A 111 -4.97 9.66 4.38
CA PHE A 111 -5.89 8.53 4.53
C PHE A 111 -7.26 8.88 3.98
N LYS A 112 -7.88 7.96 3.25
CA LYS A 112 -9.25 8.08 2.76
C LYS A 112 -10.01 6.77 2.97
N ASP A 113 -11.25 6.87 3.43
CA ASP A 113 -12.19 5.75 3.44
C ASP A 113 -12.63 5.47 1.99
N SER A 114 -12.42 4.25 1.57
CA SER A 114 -12.76 3.79 0.22
C SER A 114 -13.79 2.65 0.24
N THR A 115 -14.52 2.50 1.33
CA THR A 115 -15.59 1.48 1.47
C THR A 115 -16.62 1.65 0.36
N GLY A 116 -16.87 0.57 -0.38
CA GLY A 116 -17.85 0.55 -1.49
C GLY A 116 -17.44 1.36 -2.73
N LYS A 117 -16.19 1.78 -2.82
CA LYS A 117 -15.65 2.50 -3.99
C LYS A 117 -15.02 1.53 -4.99
N GLY A 118 -15.12 1.85 -6.29
CA GLY A 118 -14.46 1.11 -7.38
C GLY A 118 -13.21 1.82 -7.89
N MET A 119 -12.56 1.22 -8.89
CA MET A 119 -11.31 1.72 -9.47
C MET A 119 -11.43 3.10 -10.13
N ASP A 120 -12.60 3.46 -10.70
CA ASP A 120 -12.83 4.80 -11.25
C ASP A 120 -12.73 5.90 -10.19
N TRP A 121 -13.22 5.60 -8.98
CA TRP A 121 -13.06 6.52 -7.86
C TRP A 121 -11.58 6.62 -7.43
N VAL A 122 -10.86 5.50 -7.41
CA VAL A 122 -9.40 5.51 -7.14
C VAL A 122 -8.69 6.41 -8.14
N GLU A 123 -8.99 6.28 -9.42
CA GLU A 123 -8.41 7.10 -10.49
C GLU A 123 -8.72 8.60 -10.27
N SER A 124 -9.96 8.94 -9.90
CA SER A 124 -10.34 10.33 -9.63
C SER A 124 -9.54 10.94 -8.46
N ILE A 125 -9.29 10.16 -7.39
CA ILE A 125 -8.47 10.58 -6.27
C ILE A 125 -7.02 10.77 -6.70
N VAL A 126 -6.44 9.83 -7.43
CA VAL A 126 -5.06 9.93 -7.93
C VAL A 126 -4.87 11.16 -8.81
N LYS A 127 -5.81 11.41 -9.72
CA LYS A 127 -5.80 12.60 -10.59
C LYS A 127 -5.84 13.91 -9.81
N PHE A 128 -6.64 13.97 -8.75
CA PHE A 128 -6.81 15.18 -7.91
C PHE A 128 -5.63 15.39 -6.98
N GLU A 129 -5.25 14.36 -6.23
CA GLU A 129 -4.24 14.45 -5.16
C GLU A 129 -2.81 14.38 -5.68
N LYS A 130 -2.60 13.77 -6.85
CA LYS A 130 -1.28 13.56 -7.47
C LYS A 130 -0.26 12.95 -6.51
N PRO A 131 -0.53 11.76 -5.95
CA PRO A 131 0.39 11.09 -5.04
C PRO A 131 1.58 10.49 -5.80
N ASP A 132 2.67 10.27 -5.10
CA ASP A 132 3.77 9.42 -5.58
C ASP A 132 3.46 7.93 -5.39
N ILE A 133 2.75 7.60 -4.30
CA ILE A 133 2.45 6.21 -3.92
C ILE A 133 1.00 6.09 -3.45
N VAL A 134 0.31 5.08 -3.96
CA VAL A 134 -1.06 4.73 -3.58
C VAL A 134 -1.06 3.34 -2.95
N ILE A 135 -1.57 3.21 -1.74
CA ILE A 135 -1.78 1.92 -1.07
C ILE A 135 -3.27 1.58 -1.14
N LEU A 136 -3.61 0.44 -1.73
CA LEU A 136 -4.97 -0.10 -1.78
C LEU A 136 -5.11 -1.20 -0.71
N ASP A 137 -5.72 -0.90 0.42
CA ASP A 137 -5.88 -1.83 1.55
C ASP A 137 -7.39 -2.08 1.83
N MET A 138 -7.99 -3.08 1.19
CA MET A 138 -7.48 -4.12 0.27
C MET A 138 -7.82 -3.83 -1.18
N GLY A 139 -6.85 -4.11 -2.08
CA GLY A 139 -7.04 -3.94 -3.51
C GLY A 139 -8.19 -4.78 -4.07
N ASP A 140 -8.33 -6.03 -3.60
CA ASP A 140 -9.35 -6.97 -4.08
C ASP A 140 -10.79 -6.42 -3.93
N LYS A 141 -11.04 -5.59 -2.93
CA LYS A 141 -12.36 -4.98 -2.68
C LYS A 141 -12.72 -3.81 -3.61
N PHE A 142 -11.80 -3.38 -4.47
CA PHE A 142 -12.09 -2.40 -5.53
C PHE A 142 -12.60 -3.06 -6.81
N ALA A 143 -12.52 -4.40 -6.91
CA ALA A 143 -13.18 -5.14 -7.97
C ALA A 143 -14.70 -5.17 -7.74
N ASP A 144 -15.49 -5.16 -8.81
CA ASP A 144 -16.94 -5.33 -8.69
C ASP A 144 -17.28 -6.79 -8.38
N ILE A 145 -17.41 -7.10 -7.10
CA ILE A 145 -17.67 -8.44 -6.56
C ILE A 145 -19.09 -8.94 -6.87
N ARG A 146 -19.95 -8.12 -7.46
CA ARG A 146 -21.34 -8.51 -7.82
C ARG A 146 -21.42 -9.35 -9.11
N SER A 147 -20.32 -9.51 -9.81
CA SER A 147 -20.22 -10.34 -11.00
C SER A 147 -20.07 -11.82 -10.61
N GLU A 148 -20.77 -12.72 -11.31
CA GLU A 148 -20.62 -14.19 -11.16
C GLU A 148 -19.20 -14.70 -11.50
N ARG A 149 -18.33 -13.83 -12.06
CA ARG A 149 -16.94 -14.13 -12.43
C ARG A 149 -15.99 -13.19 -11.70
N SER A 150 -15.78 -13.46 -10.43
CA SER A 150 -14.90 -12.66 -9.55
C SER A 150 -13.46 -12.56 -10.06
N ASP A 151 -12.94 -13.63 -10.67
CA ASP A 151 -11.60 -13.70 -11.27
C ASP A 151 -11.40 -12.69 -12.42
N ILE A 152 -12.42 -12.54 -13.29
CA ILE A 152 -12.38 -11.58 -14.41
C ILE A 152 -12.43 -10.14 -13.89
N THR A 153 -13.26 -9.88 -12.88
CA THR A 153 -13.37 -8.52 -12.31
C THR A 153 -12.12 -8.13 -11.53
N LEU A 154 -11.51 -9.06 -10.80
CA LEU A 154 -10.25 -8.83 -10.10
C LEU A 154 -9.11 -8.53 -11.08
N LYS A 155 -9.00 -9.32 -12.16
CA LYS A 155 -8.02 -9.07 -13.23
C LYS A 155 -8.23 -7.71 -13.89
N ALA A 156 -9.48 -7.33 -14.20
CA ALA A 156 -9.80 -6.02 -14.78
C ALA A 156 -9.41 -4.88 -13.84
N ALA A 157 -9.70 -4.99 -12.54
CA ALA A 157 -9.33 -4.01 -11.53
C ALA A 157 -7.80 -3.88 -11.38
N ALA A 158 -7.06 -4.98 -11.42
CA ALA A 158 -5.59 -4.96 -11.37
C ALA A 158 -4.98 -4.32 -12.64
N ILE A 159 -5.56 -4.58 -13.82
CA ILE A 159 -5.17 -3.91 -15.07
C ILE A 159 -5.44 -2.41 -14.97
N HIS A 160 -6.59 -2.00 -14.43
CA HIS A 160 -6.92 -0.59 -14.23
C HIS A 160 -5.94 0.08 -13.25
N ALA A 161 -5.61 -0.58 -12.13
CA ALA A 161 -4.60 -0.10 -11.19
C ALA A 161 -3.22 0.11 -11.85
N ARG A 162 -2.81 -0.81 -12.72
CA ARG A 162 -1.57 -0.68 -13.51
C ARG A 162 -1.62 0.49 -14.49
N ASN A 163 -2.78 0.72 -15.13
CA ASN A 163 -2.96 1.85 -16.05
C ASN A 163 -2.89 3.19 -15.28
N ILE A 164 -3.53 3.28 -14.11
CA ILE A 164 -3.43 4.44 -13.20
C ILE A 164 -1.96 4.71 -12.86
N ALA A 165 -1.23 3.68 -12.45
CA ALA A 165 0.19 3.82 -12.10
C ALA A 165 0.99 4.45 -13.24
N LYS A 166 0.82 3.95 -14.48
CA LYS A 166 1.54 4.44 -15.66
C LYS A 166 1.08 5.83 -16.11
N GLN A 167 -0.23 6.07 -16.11
CA GLN A 167 -0.82 7.30 -16.63
C GLN A 167 -0.50 8.51 -15.74
N TYR A 168 -0.46 8.30 -14.43
CA TYR A 168 -0.25 9.37 -13.43
C TYR A 168 1.15 9.36 -12.80
N ASP A 169 2.06 8.53 -13.32
CA ASP A 169 3.45 8.40 -12.85
C ASP A 169 3.54 8.18 -11.33
N CYS A 170 2.66 7.35 -10.78
CA CYS A 170 2.66 6.96 -9.37
C CYS A 170 2.93 5.46 -9.22
N ALA A 171 3.36 5.02 -8.04
CA ALA A 171 3.42 3.61 -7.71
C ALA A 171 2.11 3.18 -7.03
N VAL A 172 1.55 2.04 -7.42
CA VAL A 172 0.38 1.45 -6.78
C VAL A 172 0.80 0.18 -6.05
N VAL A 173 0.54 0.13 -4.74
CA VAL A 173 0.73 -1.06 -3.91
C VAL A 173 -0.64 -1.65 -3.61
N TRP A 174 -0.89 -2.81 -4.17
CA TRP A 174 -2.14 -3.55 -4.04
C TRP A 174 -2.00 -4.61 -2.97
N MET A 175 -2.69 -4.47 -1.87
CA MET A 175 -2.75 -5.47 -0.81
C MET A 175 -3.86 -6.46 -1.13
N SER A 176 -3.50 -7.76 -1.19
CA SER A 176 -4.42 -8.87 -1.50
C SER A 176 -4.47 -9.87 -0.37
N GLN A 177 -5.61 -10.51 -0.20
CA GLN A 177 -5.76 -11.65 0.71
C GLN A 177 -5.59 -12.94 -0.07
N LEU A 178 -4.70 -13.80 0.41
CA LEU A 178 -4.52 -15.13 -0.19
C LEU A 178 -5.75 -16.00 0.09
N SER A 179 -6.10 -16.85 -0.90
CA SER A 179 -7.22 -17.78 -0.79
C SER A 179 -7.02 -18.80 0.34
N ALA A 180 -8.09 -19.52 0.69
CA ALA A 180 -8.06 -20.60 1.69
C ALA A 180 -7.06 -21.71 1.33
N GLU A 181 -6.78 -21.93 0.05
CA GLU A 181 -5.78 -22.93 -0.41
C GLU A 181 -4.35 -22.60 0.03
N ALA A 182 -4.06 -21.34 0.35
CA ALA A 182 -2.79 -20.90 0.90
C ALA A 182 -2.65 -21.23 2.40
N GLU A 183 -3.74 -21.60 3.06
CA GLU A 183 -3.74 -21.89 4.49
C GLU A 183 -2.93 -23.16 4.80
N GLY A 184 -2.03 -23.06 5.77
CA GLY A 184 -1.16 -24.18 6.18
C GLY A 184 0.01 -24.49 5.25
N ARG A 185 0.17 -23.85 4.09
CA ARG A 185 1.33 -24.08 3.19
C ARG A 185 2.52 -23.21 3.58
N ALA A 186 3.70 -23.79 3.55
CA ALA A 186 4.95 -23.07 3.76
C ALA A 186 5.31 -22.22 2.52
N ASP A 187 5.12 -22.79 1.32
CA ASP A 187 5.38 -22.13 0.05
C ASP A 187 4.07 -21.62 -0.56
N LEU A 188 4.12 -20.41 -1.09
CA LEU A 188 3.00 -19.73 -1.75
C LEU A 188 3.32 -19.53 -3.22
N ASN A 189 2.33 -19.74 -4.08
CA ASN A 189 2.45 -19.50 -5.52
C ASN A 189 1.40 -18.48 -6.01
N GLN A 190 1.53 -18.04 -7.26
CA GLN A 190 0.67 -17.02 -7.83
C GLN A 190 -0.81 -17.44 -7.89
N ALA A 191 -1.10 -18.73 -8.13
CA ALA A 191 -2.48 -19.22 -8.21
C ALA A 191 -3.26 -19.07 -6.89
N MET A 192 -2.57 -18.95 -5.76
CA MET A 192 -3.19 -18.73 -4.44
C MET A 192 -3.63 -17.26 -4.20
N MET A 193 -3.31 -16.36 -5.13
CA MET A 193 -3.79 -14.98 -5.13
C MET A 193 -5.08 -14.84 -5.96
N GLU A 194 -5.46 -15.89 -6.65
CA GLU A 194 -6.67 -15.99 -7.47
C GLU A 194 -7.72 -16.72 -6.63
N GLY A 195 -8.49 -15.97 -5.84
CA GLY A 195 -9.55 -16.51 -4.99
C GLY A 195 -10.91 -15.94 -5.31
#